data_6197dee68e2499e91917d67fb9c92197
#
_entry.id   6197dee68e2499e91917d67fb9c92197
#
_cell.length_a   1.000
_cell.length_b   1.000
_cell.length_c   1.000
_cell.angle_alpha   90.00
_cell.angle_beta   90.00
_cell.angle_gamma   90.00
#
_symmetry.space_group_name_H-M   'P 1'
#
loop_
_entity.id
_entity.type
_entity.pdbx_description
1 polymer ?
#
loop_
_entity_poly.entity_id
_entity_poly.type
_entity_poly.pdbx_seq_one_letter_code
_entity_poly.pdbx_strand_id
1 'polypeptide(L)'
;MAVVICCLGTYTSAQSFRMKEPGTVETIPFELVRNLIVVQLKINNHGPYNFALDTGVGYMLITEPSLVDSLDIKSSRTIKINGLGEGGESEAYITGPLKIEMQGLVGDGVNAALFATDKFALSAYAGRTIHGLLGYEFFSQLAVKINFSKNSLEVSAPKDMRYYKRAAKLPISIEDRKPYLTTNITFANGTTRQSKLIIDLGAGHFISMENLANDHKLQPNRVFADLGVGINGTLSGYLSRIKTVELGKYTVKDVIAAFPDDINFIPSVPRDGNLGIGLLKKFNVIFDYPNNAIYLKPGLAYRKHDEHDMSGMTYYSIMDNDLMHVVIDRVEPGSAASKAGLKRGDELELIDNNAVSNMTLQQIDDLFQSWDGRSFFLLIARDKKYLPIRLILKRRV
;
A
#
# COMPACT_ATOMS: atom_id res chain seq x y z
N MET A 1 55.42 -11.46 29.37
CA MET A 1 54.51 -10.28 29.35
C MET A 1 53.49 -10.53 28.22
N ALA A 2 52.32 -11.02 28.56
CA ALA A 2 51.28 -11.33 27.58
C ALA A 2 50.35 -10.11 27.45
N VAL A 3 50.29 -9.54 26.25
CA VAL A 3 49.37 -8.40 25.94
C VAL A 3 48.04 -9.02 25.59
N VAL A 4 47.04 -8.84 26.47
CA VAL A 4 45.63 -9.16 26.19
C VAL A 4 45.05 -8.01 25.38
N ILE A 5 44.84 -8.20 24.08
CA ILE A 5 44.10 -7.28 23.23
C ILE A 5 42.60 -7.54 23.46
N CYS A 6 41.96 -6.69 24.29
CA CYS A 6 40.51 -6.62 24.36
C CYS A 6 40.00 -6.00 23.07
N CYS A 7 39.47 -6.83 22.17
CA CYS A 7 38.61 -6.38 21.06
C CYS A 7 37.33 -5.83 21.65
N LEU A 8 37.25 -4.51 21.81
CA LEU A 8 36.00 -3.80 22.01
C LEU A 8 35.19 -3.93 20.69
N GLY A 9 34.31 -4.89 20.65
CA GLY A 9 33.32 -4.97 19.57
C GLY A 9 32.46 -3.72 19.60
N THR A 10 32.63 -2.85 18.62
CA THR A 10 31.67 -1.76 18.36
C THR A 10 30.37 -2.43 17.96
N TYR A 11 29.41 -2.50 18.87
CA TYR A 11 28.04 -2.81 18.53
C TYR A 11 27.53 -1.69 17.63
N THR A 12 27.56 -1.90 16.33
CA THR A 12 26.77 -1.09 15.40
C THR A 12 25.31 -1.37 15.77
N SER A 13 24.68 -0.41 16.43
CA SER A 13 23.24 -0.46 16.69
C SER A 13 22.54 -0.65 15.34
N ALA A 14 21.95 -1.81 15.13
CA ALA A 14 21.20 -2.06 13.91
C ALA A 14 20.03 -1.06 13.87
N GLN A 15 19.91 -0.33 12.76
CA GLN A 15 18.81 0.59 12.47
C GLN A 15 17.52 -0.19 12.31
N SER A 16 16.89 -0.61 13.41
CA SER A 16 15.73 -1.51 13.39
C SER A 16 14.90 -1.36 14.65
N PHE A 17 13.68 -1.79 14.56
CA PHE A 17 12.78 -1.87 15.69
C PHE A 17 13.07 -3.09 16.56
N ARG A 18 12.86 -2.95 17.86
CA ARG A 18 12.91 -4.02 18.85
C ARG A 18 11.77 -3.90 19.85
N MET A 19 11.47 -5.00 20.52
CA MET A 19 10.56 -4.99 21.66
C MET A 19 11.17 -4.20 22.82
N LYS A 20 10.38 -3.35 23.48
CA LYS A 20 10.82 -2.67 24.73
C LYS A 20 11.09 -3.69 25.82
N GLU A 21 10.23 -4.70 25.94
CA GLU A 21 10.37 -5.81 26.89
C GLU A 21 10.57 -7.13 26.14
N PRO A 22 11.70 -7.83 26.33
CA PRO A 22 11.93 -9.13 25.71
C PRO A 22 10.89 -10.17 26.13
N GLY A 23 10.49 -11.06 25.20
CA GLY A 23 9.54 -12.13 25.48
C GLY A 23 8.07 -11.72 25.46
N THR A 24 7.76 -10.46 25.12
CA THR A 24 6.39 -9.97 25.00
C THR A 24 5.86 -10.07 23.57
N VAL A 25 4.54 -10.07 23.44
CA VAL A 25 3.81 -9.91 22.19
C VAL A 25 2.92 -8.68 22.33
N GLU A 26 3.16 -7.69 21.50
CA GLU A 26 2.38 -6.46 21.53
C GLU A 26 1.26 -6.50 20.48
N THR A 27 0.11 -5.94 20.85
CA THR A 27 -1.04 -5.80 19.94
C THR A 27 -1.24 -4.33 19.61
N ILE A 28 -0.92 -3.94 18.39
CA ILE A 28 -0.99 -2.56 17.91
C ILE A 28 -2.24 -2.42 17.03
N PRO A 29 -3.19 -1.55 17.37
CA PRO A 29 -4.31 -1.26 16.48
C PRO A 29 -3.84 -0.52 15.23
N PHE A 30 -4.53 -0.76 14.11
CA PHE A 30 -4.33 0.03 12.90
C PHE A 30 -5.68 0.44 12.29
N GLU A 31 -5.64 1.46 11.47
CA GLU A 31 -6.76 1.79 10.59
C GLU A 31 -6.46 1.30 9.17
N LEU A 32 -7.45 0.67 8.54
CA LEU A 32 -7.36 0.33 7.12
C LEU A 32 -8.07 1.41 6.32
N VAL A 33 -7.29 2.23 5.62
CA VAL A 33 -7.77 3.38 4.86
C VAL A 33 -7.37 3.22 3.40
N ARG A 34 -8.33 3.01 2.51
CA ARG A 34 -8.09 2.78 1.07
C ARG A 34 -6.94 1.79 0.79
N ASN A 35 -6.99 0.64 1.48
CA ASN A 35 -5.94 -0.37 1.45
C ASN A 35 -4.58 0.04 2.05
N LEU A 36 -4.46 1.15 2.75
CA LEU A 36 -3.28 1.48 3.55
C LEU A 36 -3.49 1.03 5.00
N ILE A 37 -2.51 0.34 5.57
CA ILE A 37 -2.47 -0.02 7.00
C ILE A 37 -1.82 1.15 7.73
N VAL A 38 -2.62 1.98 8.40
CA VAL A 38 -2.15 3.17 9.09
C VAL A 38 -1.97 2.90 10.58
N VAL A 39 -0.77 3.12 11.06
CA VAL A 39 -0.37 3.00 12.47
C VAL A 39 0.08 4.34 13.03
N GLN A 40 0.03 4.48 14.35
CA GLN A 40 0.52 5.66 15.04
C GLN A 40 1.89 5.41 15.65
N LEU A 41 2.80 6.38 15.50
CA LEU A 41 4.13 6.36 16.10
C LEU A 41 4.55 7.75 16.58
N LYS A 42 5.56 7.79 17.44
CA LYS A 42 6.24 9.02 17.86
C LYS A 42 7.63 9.07 17.25
N ILE A 43 8.09 10.28 16.92
CA ILE A 43 9.43 10.58 16.43
C ILE A 43 10.08 11.53 17.42
N ASN A 44 11.23 11.16 18.00
CA ASN A 44 11.96 11.96 18.99
C ASN A 44 11.07 12.47 20.15
N ASN A 45 10.19 11.60 20.65
CA ASN A 45 9.15 11.83 21.67
C ASN A 45 7.98 12.75 21.25
N HIS A 46 7.91 13.24 20.03
CA HIS A 46 6.81 14.05 19.47
C HIS A 46 5.79 13.17 18.72
N GLY A 47 4.56 13.61 18.64
CA GLY A 47 3.46 12.91 17.98
C GLY A 47 2.27 12.65 18.92
N PRO A 48 1.33 11.72 18.59
CA PRO A 48 1.47 10.65 17.59
C PRO A 48 1.34 11.14 16.15
N TYR A 49 2.05 10.49 15.24
CA TYR A 49 2.01 10.69 13.80
C TYR A 49 1.48 9.45 13.09
N ASN A 50 0.73 9.63 12.01
CA ASN A 50 0.16 8.54 11.22
C ASN A 50 1.14 8.11 10.13
N PHE A 51 1.52 6.84 10.11
CA PHE A 51 2.38 6.24 9.10
C PHE A 51 1.71 5.04 8.47
N ALA A 52 1.78 4.92 7.15
CA ALA A 52 1.31 3.73 6.46
C ALA A 52 2.41 2.67 6.43
N LEU A 53 2.06 1.39 6.68
CA LEU A 53 3.00 0.28 6.51
C LEU A 53 3.18 -0.01 5.03
N ASP A 54 4.45 -0.08 4.60
CA ASP A 54 4.81 -0.29 3.20
C ASP A 54 6.06 -1.18 3.11
N THR A 55 5.88 -2.45 2.74
CA THR A 55 6.99 -3.38 2.55
C THR A 55 7.72 -3.19 1.21
N GLY A 56 7.20 -2.34 0.33
CA GLY A 56 7.83 -1.94 -0.93
C GLY A 56 8.92 -0.88 -0.77
N VAL A 57 9.04 -0.26 0.42
CA VAL A 57 10.07 0.76 0.69
C VAL A 57 11.20 0.22 1.57
N GLY A 58 12.43 0.51 1.16
CA GLY A 58 13.64 0.06 1.89
C GLY A 58 14.08 1.00 3.02
N TYR A 59 13.46 2.16 3.16
CA TYR A 59 13.67 3.15 4.21
C TYR A 59 12.34 3.66 4.73
N MET A 60 12.29 4.06 6.00
CA MET A 60 11.21 4.91 6.47
C MET A 60 11.18 6.18 5.62
N LEU A 61 10.01 6.59 5.13
CA LEU A 61 9.85 7.82 4.36
C LEU A 61 9.03 8.81 5.17
N ILE A 62 9.48 10.06 5.24
CA ILE A 62 8.70 11.19 5.74
C ILE A 62 8.26 11.99 4.53
N THR A 63 6.94 12.03 4.29
CA THR A 63 6.33 12.64 3.12
C THR A 63 5.67 13.99 3.43
N GLU A 64 5.55 14.33 4.71
CA GLU A 64 4.99 15.59 5.20
C GLU A 64 6.13 16.56 5.56
N PRO A 65 6.43 17.57 4.72
CA PRO A 65 7.56 18.46 4.93
C PRO A 65 7.49 19.26 6.25
N SER A 66 6.28 19.57 6.74
CA SER A 66 6.08 20.32 7.98
C SER A 66 6.66 19.63 9.23
N LEU A 67 6.80 18.29 9.18
CA LEU A 67 7.45 17.54 10.25
C LEU A 67 8.94 17.84 10.38
N VAL A 68 9.61 18.16 9.29
CA VAL A 68 11.05 18.42 9.26
C VAL A 68 11.39 19.61 10.14
N ASP A 69 10.66 20.70 9.94
CA ASP A 69 10.86 21.93 10.70
C ASP A 69 10.43 21.78 12.16
N SER A 70 9.29 21.13 12.39
CA SER A 70 8.72 20.96 13.74
C SER A 70 9.55 20.06 14.66
N LEU A 71 10.34 19.13 14.09
CA LEU A 71 11.15 18.16 14.82
C LEU A 71 12.65 18.45 14.79
N ASP A 72 13.09 19.59 14.22
CA ASP A 72 14.51 19.95 13.99
C ASP A 72 15.30 18.77 13.38
N ILE A 73 14.70 18.11 12.37
CA ILE A 73 15.31 16.95 11.75
C ILE A 73 16.45 17.40 10.84
N LYS A 74 17.68 17.00 11.22
CA LYS A 74 18.86 17.28 10.40
C LYS A 74 19.03 16.27 9.30
N SER A 75 19.27 16.74 8.09
CA SER A 75 19.65 15.88 6.96
C SER A 75 21.16 15.67 6.91
N SER A 76 21.58 14.46 6.55
CA SER A 76 22.99 14.09 6.48
C SER A 76 23.52 14.01 5.05
N ARG A 77 22.71 13.58 4.10
CA ARG A 77 23.10 13.42 2.68
C ARG A 77 21.89 13.36 1.77
N THR A 78 22.09 13.72 0.52
CA THR A 78 21.08 13.52 -0.54
C THR A 78 21.22 12.12 -1.14
N ILE A 79 20.09 11.49 -1.44
CA ILE A 79 20.00 10.24 -2.19
C ILE A 79 19.01 10.42 -3.34
N LYS A 80 19.15 9.58 -4.35
CA LYS A 80 18.16 9.43 -5.41
C LYS A 80 17.29 8.22 -5.12
N ILE A 81 15.99 8.41 -5.18
CA ILE A 81 15.00 7.35 -5.01
C ILE A 81 14.33 7.12 -6.35
N ASN A 82 14.33 5.87 -6.78
CA ASN A 82 13.69 5.41 -7.99
C ASN A 82 12.47 4.56 -7.65
N GLY A 83 11.39 4.69 -8.43
CA GLY A 83 10.16 3.94 -8.24
C GLY A 83 9.27 3.98 -9.46
N LEU A 84 8.11 3.34 -9.36
CA LEU A 84 7.11 3.33 -10.42
C LEU A 84 6.50 4.72 -10.63
N GLY A 85 6.16 5.06 -11.88
CA GLY A 85 5.54 6.32 -12.32
C GLY A 85 6.21 6.91 -13.54
N GLU A 86 5.54 7.84 -14.20
CA GLU A 86 5.97 8.50 -15.45
C GLU A 86 7.09 9.55 -15.24
N GLY A 87 7.39 9.91 -13.98
CA GLY A 87 8.44 10.88 -13.64
C GLY A 87 9.84 10.26 -13.60
N GLY A 88 10.85 11.12 -13.55
CA GLY A 88 12.25 10.71 -13.36
C GLY A 88 12.58 10.42 -11.90
N GLU A 89 13.89 10.18 -11.63
CA GLU A 89 14.40 9.99 -10.28
C GLU A 89 13.99 11.14 -9.34
N SER A 90 13.64 10.78 -8.11
CA SER A 90 13.29 11.75 -7.07
C SER A 90 14.47 11.92 -6.11
N GLU A 91 14.80 13.15 -5.79
CA GLU A 91 15.77 13.43 -4.73
C GLU A 91 15.10 13.38 -3.36
N ALA A 92 15.78 12.75 -2.41
CA ALA A 92 15.40 12.72 -1.01
C ALA A 92 16.64 12.95 -0.12
N TYR A 93 16.39 13.43 1.07
CA TYR A 93 17.43 13.69 2.05
C TYR A 93 17.39 12.64 3.15
N ILE A 94 18.50 11.98 3.43
CA ILE A 94 18.58 11.05 4.56
C ILE A 94 18.73 11.84 5.86
N THR A 95 17.89 11.55 6.85
CA THR A 95 17.98 12.14 8.19
C THR A 95 19.21 11.64 8.95
N GLY A 96 19.59 12.36 10.01
CA GLY A 96 20.31 11.77 11.12
C GLY A 96 19.47 10.68 11.81
N PRO A 97 20.07 9.97 12.79
CA PRO A 97 19.38 8.90 13.51
C PRO A 97 18.20 9.45 14.32
N LEU A 98 17.03 8.85 14.11
CA LEU A 98 15.79 9.17 14.81
C LEU A 98 15.47 8.10 15.85
N LYS A 99 14.82 8.50 16.94
CA LYS A 99 14.17 7.61 17.88
C LYS A 99 12.69 7.48 17.51
N ILE A 100 12.26 6.28 17.17
CA ILE A 100 10.88 5.99 16.82
C ILE A 100 10.25 5.15 17.92
N GLU A 101 9.07 5.54 18.38
CA GLU A 101 8.37 4.81 19.44
C GLU A 101 6.94 4.46 18.99
N MET A 102 6.58 3.21 19.22
CA MET A 102 5.23 2.70 19.08
C MET A 102 4.85 1.95 20.36
N GLN A 103 3.59 1.54 20.48
CA GLN A 103 3.16 0.69 21.59
C GLN A 103 4.08 -0.53 21.73
N GLY A 104 4.75 -0.67 22.88
CA GLY A 104 5.64 -1.79 23.20
C GLY A 104 6.92 -1.91 22.36
N LEU A 105 7.16 -1.01 21.40
CA LEU A 105 8.28 -1.05 20.47
C LEU A 105 9.12 0.23 20.53
N VAL A 106 10.39 0.08 20.21
CA VAL A 106 11.29 1.20 19.99
C VAL A 106 12.23 0.89 18.81
N GLY A 107 12.42 1.89 17.96
CA GLY A 107 13.46 1.91 16.93
C GLY A 107 14.47 3.00 17.28
N ASP A 108 15.69 2.59 17.63
CA ASP A 108 16.77 3.51 17.93
C ASP A 108 17.68 3.65 16.70
N GLY A 109 18.05 4.89 16.36
CA GLY A 109 18.96 5.17 15.25
C GLY A 109 18.36 4.94 13.87
N VAL A 110 17.03 5.00 13.73
CA VAL A 110 16.35 4.83 12.44
C VAL A 110 16.62 6.06 11.56
N ASN A 111 17.12 5.83 10.36
CA ASN A 111 17.22 6.90 9.36
C ASN A 111 15.99 6.90 8.48
N ALA A 112 15.46 8.08 8.20
CA ALA A 112 14.36 8.24 7.25
C ALA A 112 14.83 9.00 6.01
N ALA A 113 14.15 8.76 4.89
CA ALA A 113 14.29 9.60 3.71
C ALA A 113 13.19 10.67 3.74
N LEU A 114 13.58 11.92 3.53
CA LEU A 114 12.72 13.10 3.48
C LEU A 114 12.54 13.56 2.06
N PHE A 115 11.32 13.84 1.66
CA PHE A 115 11.05 14.56 0.41
C PHE A 115 10.84 16.05 0.69
N ALA A 116 11.40 16.90 -0.15
CA ALA A 116 11.22 18.35 -0.06
C ALA A 116 9.77 18.80 -0.32
N THR A 117 8.98 17.98 -0.99
CA THR A 117 7.56 18.24 -1.30
C THR A 117 6.78 16.95 -1.14
N ASP A 118 5.47 17.06 -0.79
CA ASP A 118 4.57 15.89 -0.81
C ASP A 118 4.34 15.44 -2.27
N LYS A 119 5.12 14.47 -2.70
CA LYS A 119 5.03 13.90 -4.06
C LYS A 119 3.92 12.85 -4.19
N PHE A 120 3.47 12.29 -3.07
CA PHE A 120 2.56 11.14 -3.09
C PHE A 120 1.10 11.54 -2.92
N ALA A 121 0.85 12.77 -2.45
CA ALA A 121 -0.48 13.21 -2.05
C ALA A 121 -1.21 12.16 -1.17
N LEU A 122 -0.45 11.46 -0.31
CA LEU A 122 -0.98 10.36 0.51
C LEU A 122 -2.13 10.81 1.39
N SER A 123 -2.05 12.02 1.93
CA SER A 123 -3.10 12.60 2.77
C SER A 123 -4.39 12.83 1.98
N ALA A 124 -4.29 13.36 0.78
CA ALA A 124 -5.44 13.56 -0.11
C ALA A 124 -6.03 12.22 -0.59
N TYR A 125 -5.18 11.24 -0.90
CA TYR A 125 -5.60 9.88 -1.23
C TYR A 125 -6.31 9.20 -0.07
N ALA A 126 -5.77 9.31 1.15
CA ALA A 126 -6.33 8.66 2.34
C ALA A 126 -7.55 9.40 2.91
N GLY A 127 -7.74 10.67 2.59
CA GLY A 127 -8.77 11.51 3.24
C GLY A 127 -8.44 11.85 4.69
N ARG A 128 -7.16 11.79 5.05
CA ARG A 128 -6.65 12.12 6.39
C ARG A 128 -5.13 12.33 6.33
N THR A 129 -4.59 13.01 7.31
CA THR A 129 -3.14 13.26 7.35
C THR A 129 -2.35 11.98 7.50
N ILE A 130 -1.48 11.69 6.54
CA ILE A 130 -0.46 10.63 6.54
C ILE A 130 0.90 11.30 6.46
N HIS A 131 1.73 11.08 7.48
CA HIS A 131 3.00 11.76 7.62
C HIS A 131 4.17 11.03 6.93
N GLY A 132 3.95 9.75 6.55
CA GLY A 132 4.97 8.98 5.85
C GLY A 132 4.67 7.48 5.74
N LEU A 133 5.70 6.75 5.31
CA LEU A 133 5.68 5.31 5.13
C LEU A 133 6.68 4.63 6.07
N LEU A 134 6.30 3.50 6.64
CA LEU A 134 7.13 2.69 7.53
C LEU A 134 7.38 1.32 6.88
N GLY A 135 8.65 1.05 6.56
CA GLY A 135 9.04 -0.10 5.76
C GLY A 135 9.97 -1.07 6.46
N TYR A 136 11.08 -1.37 5.79
CA TYR A 136 12.01 -2.44 6.15
C TYR A 136 12.45 -2.43 7.61
N GLU A 137 12.75 -1.27 8.18
CA GLU A 137 13.26 -1.15 9.56
C GLU A 137 12.30 -1.77 10.58
N PHE A 138 10.98 -1.65 10.33
CA PHE A 138 9.95 -2.22 11.20
C PHE A 138 9.90 -3.75 11.14
N PHE A 139 10.12 -4.33 9.96
CA PHE A 139 10.01 -5.76 9.74
C PHE A 139 11.32 -6.53 9.96
N SER A 140 12.46 -5.85 9.89
CA SER A 140 13.79 -6.48 9.76
C SER A 140 14.18 -7.42 10.91
N GLN A 141 13.74 -7.14 12.14
CA GLN A 141 14.07 -7.91 13.34
C GLN A 141 12.84 -8.52 14.05
N LEU A 142 11.65 -8.28 13.52
CA LEU A 142 10.39 -8.64 14.14
C LEU A 142 9.60 -9.64 13.28
N ALA A 143 8.80 -10.45 13.95
CA ALA A 143 7.68 -11.14 13.34
C ALA A 143 6.43 -10.26 13.49
N VAL A 144 5.77 -9.95 12.37
CA VAL A 144 4.62 -9.04 12.31
C VAL A 144 3.43 -9.79 11.76
N LYS A 145 2.44 -10.03 12.61
CA LYS A 145 1.20 -10.71 12.27
C LYS A 145 0.09 -9.71 12.05
N ILE A 146 -0.49 -9.72 10.87
CA ILE A 146 -1.54 -8.78 10.44
C ILE A 146 -2.88 -9.49 10.45
N ASN A 147 -3.82 -8.97 11.23
CA ASN A 147 -5.20 -9.44 11.30
C ASN A 147 -6.14 -8.38 10.74
N PHE A 148 -6.49 -8.51 9.46
CA PHE A 148 -7.38 -7.57 8.78
C PHE A 148 -8.82 -7.59 9.30
N SER A 149 -9.25 -8.69 9.94
CA SER A 149 -10.62 -8.77 10.51
C SER A 149 -10.77 -8.03 11.83
N LYS A 150 -9.65 -7.83 12.55
CA LYS A 150 -9.60 -7.12 13.82
C LYS A 150 -8.93 -5.76 13.73
N ASN A 151 -8.38 -5.41 12.57
CA ASN A 151 -7.55 -4.24 12.35
C ASN A 151 -6.44 -4.11 13.40
N SER A 152 -5.69 -5.18 13.59
CA SER A 152 -4.61 -5.23 14.59
C SER A 152 -3.38 -5.96 14.07
N LEU A 153 -2.21 -5.48 14.52
CA LEU A 153 -0.93 -6.17 14.40
C LEU A 153 -0.63 -6.88 15.72
N GLU A 154 -0.16 -8.12 15.67
CA GLU A 154 0.56 -8.73 16.79
C GLU A 154 2.04 -8.74 16.42
N VAL A 155 2.88 -8.13 17.23
CA VAL A 155 4.32 -7.95 16.94
C VAL A 155 5.14 -8.52 18.07
N SER A 156 6.19 -9.26 17.75
CA SER A 156 7.13 -9.82 18.72
C SER A 156 8.47 -10.17 18.06
N ALA A 157 9.46 -10.57 18.86
CA ALA A 157 10.58 -11.31 18.32
C ALA A 157 10.09 -12.64 17.71
N PRO A 158 10.75 -13.17 16.65
CA PRO A 158 10.29 -14.41 15.97
C PRO A 158 10.08 -15.62 16.90
N LYS A 159 10.97 -15.79 17.89
CA LYS A 159 10.90 -16.87 18.87
C LYS A 159 9.65 -16.84 19.77
N ASP A 160 9.07 -15.63 19.96
CA ASP A 160 7.92 -15.39 20.84
C ASP A 160 6.61 -15.33 20.05
N MET A 161 6.67 -15.33 18.70
CA MET A 161 5.50 -15.26 17.82
C MET A 161 4.66 -16.57 17.89
N ARG A 162 3.35 -16.39 18.03
CA ARG A 162 2.40 -17.50 17.90
C ARG A 162 1.96 -17.66 16.46
N TYR A 163 2.61 -18.57 15.74
CA TYR A 163 2.28 -18.87 14.35
C TYR A 163 0.95 -19.62 14.23
N TYR A 164 0.26 -19.39 13.12
CA TYR A 164 -1.01 -20.07 12.87
C TYR A 164 -0.82 -21.56 12.63
N LYS A 165 -1.60 -22.39 13.31
CA LYS A 165 -1.71 -23.80 12.95
C LYS A 165 -2.26 -23.93 11.52
N ARG A 166 -1.67 -24.81 10.72
CA ARG A 166 -2.07 -25.09 9.34
C ARG A 166 -1.95 -23.87 8.40
N ALA A 167 -1.12 -22.87 8.68
CA ALA A 167 -0.76 -21.87 7.71
C ALA A 167 0.04 -22.48 6.54
N ALA A 168 0.07 -21.82 5.39
CA ALA A 168 1.11 -22.05 4.41
C ALA A 168 2.32 -21.21 4.82
N LYS A 169 3.48 -21.86 5.02
CA LYS A 169 4.77 -21.18 5.13
C LYS A 169 5.36 -21.09 3.74
N LEU A 170 5.68 -19.89 3.29
CA LEU A 170 6.30 -19.62 2.00
C LEU A 170 7.67 -19.01 2.23
N PRO A 171 8.70 -19.51 1.57
CA PRO A 171 9.99 -18.85 1.60
C PRO A 171 9.92 -17.52 0.86
N ILE A 172 10.58 -16.51 1.41
CA ILE A 172 10.80 -15.22 0.77
C ILE A 172 12.28 -14.91 0.74
N SER A 173 12.73 -14.10 -0.20
CA SER A 173 14.04 -13.47 -0.16
C SER A 173 13.91 -12.02 0.22
N ILE A 174 14.82 -11.52 1.07
CA ILE A 174 14.95 -10.11 1.37
C ILE A 174 16.09 -9.57 0.52
N GLU A 175 15.76 -8.81 -0.50
CA GLU A 175 16.74 -8.26 -1.45
C GLU A 175 16.53 -6.75 -1.53
N ASP A 176 17.59 -5.97 -1.45
CA ASP A 176 17.51 -4.51 -1.40
C ASP A 176 16.47 -4.01 -0.39
N ARG A 177 16.45 -4.64 0.82
CA ARG A 177 15.52 -4.36 1.92
C ARG A 177 14.04 -4.59 1.61
N LYS A 178 13.70 -5.38 0.60
CA LYS A 178 12.33 -5.66 0.18
C LYS A 178 12.08 -7.17 0.11
N PRO A 179 10.85 -7.63 0.43
CA PRO A 179 10.51 -9.05 0.41
C PRO A 179 10.06 -9.49 -0.99
N TYR A 180 10.63 -10.58 -1.47
CA TYR A 180 10.25 -11.19 -2.75
C TYR A 180 9.76 -12.63 -2.55
N LEU A 181 8.74 -12.98 -3.31
CA LEU A 181 8.16 -14.32 -3.39
C LEU A 181 8.18 -14.78 -4.84
N THR A 182 8.60 -16.03 -5.07
CA THR A 182 8.44 -16.67 -6.39
C THR A 182 7.26 -17.61 -6.35
N THR A 183 6.34 -17.46 -7.31
CA THR A 183 5.11 -18.26 -7.36
C THR A 183 4.62 -18.49 -8.79
N ASN A 184 3.72 -19.48 -8.98
CA ASN A 184 3.10 -19.75 -10.27
C ASN A 184 1.87 -18.87 -10.47
N ILE A 185 1.80 -18.24 -11.64
CA ILE A 185 0.67 -17.45 -12.10
C ILE A 185 0.13 -18.08 -13.36
N THR A 186 -1.16 -18.45 -13.38
CA THR A 186 -1.83 -18.92 -14.59
C THR A 186 -2.71 -17.81 -15.14
N PHE A 187 -2.39 -17.35 -16.34
CA PHE A 187 -3.11 -16.31 -17.06
C PHE A 187 -4.43 -16.84 -17.64
N ALA A 188 -5.28 -15.93 -18.10
CA ALA A 188 -6.61 -16.26 -18.63
C ALA A 188 -6.56 -17.20 -19.83
N ASN A 189 -5.53 -17.13 -20.66
CA ASN A 189 -5.32 -18.03 -21.82
C ASN A 189 -4.81 -19.44 -21.41
N GLY A 190 -4.61 -19.71 -20.11
CA GLY A 190 -4.10 -20.97 -19.60
C GLY A 190 -2.58 -21.07 -19.49
N THR A 191 -1.83 -20.07 -19.97
CA THR A 191 -0.37 -20.04 -19.81
C THR A 191 -0.01 -19.89 -18.34
N THR A 192 0.89 -20.74 -17.83
CA THR A 192 1.43 -20.62 -16.48
C THR A 192 2.89 -20.14 -16.54
N ARG A 193 3.21 -19.13 -15.74
CA ARG A 193 4.58 -18.62 -15.57
C ARG A 193 4.96 -18.65 -14.10
N GLN A 194 6.17 -19.03 -13.81
CA GLN A 194 6.77 -18.81 -12.50
C GLN A 194 7.26 -17.37 -12.46
N SER A 195 6.77 -16.60 -11.50
CA SER A 195 7.00 -15.16 -11.42
C SER A 195 7.55 -14.76 -10.06
N LYS A 196 8.58 -13.93 -10.07
CA LYS A 196 9.17 -13.29 -8.87
C LYS A 196 8.46 -11.97 -8.62
N LEU A 197 7.77 -11.88 -7.48
CA LEU A 197 6.97 -10.72 -7.11
C LEU A 197 7.52 -10.08 -5.84
N ILE A 198 7.57 -8.75 -5.80
CA ILE A 198 7.71 -8.04 -4.52
C ILE A 198 6.40 -8.18 -3.74
N ILE A 199 6.46 -8.40 -2.43
CA ILE A 199 5.29 -8.41 -1.55
C ILE A 199 5.16 -7.01 -0.96
N ASP A 200 4.07 -6.31 -1.30
CA ASP A 200 3.96 -4.87 -1.09
C ASP A 200 2.66 -4.48 -0.37
N LEU A 201 2.79 -4.08 0.90
CA LEU A 201 1.66 -3.59 1.70
C LEU A 201 1.27 -2.15 1.35
N GLY A 202 2.15 -1.40 0.68
CA GLY A 202 1.87 -0.04 0.20
C GLY A 202 1.09 -0.01 -1.12
N ALA A 203 1.04 -1.14 -1.84
CA ALA A 203 0.35 -1.24 -3.13
C ALA A 203 -1.10 -1.73 -2.96
N GLY A 204 -2.08 -0.86 -3.24
CA GLY A 204 -3.51 -1.14 -3.04
C GLY A 204 -4.12 -2.21 -3.95
N HIS A 205 -3.50 -2.52 -5.09
CA HIS A 205 -3.96 -3.52 -6.05
C HIS A 205 -3.82 -4.97 -5.55
N PHE A 206 -4.38 -5.94 -6.28
CA PHE A 206 -4.21 -7.37 -5.95
C PHE A 206 -2.88 -7.89 -6.43
N ILE A 207 -2.58 -7.70 -7.71
CA ILE A 207 -1.32 -8.05 -8.36
C ILE A 207 -1.06 -7.08 -9.51
N SER A 208 0.18 -6.74 -9.72
CA SER A 208 0.65 -6.01 -10.89
C SER A 208 1.69 -6.86 -11.62
N MET A 209 1.57 -6.95 -12.94
CA MET A 209 2.50 -7.69 -13.80
C MET A 209 3.25 -6.69 -14.67
N GLU A 210 4.51 -6.47 -14.32
CA GLU A 210 5.37 -5.51 -15.01
C GLU A 210 5.83 -6.07 -16.38
N ASN A 211 6.07 -5.19 -17.34
CA ASN A 211 6.57 -5.54 -18.69
C ASN A 211 5.68 -6.50 -19.51
N LEU A 212 4.40 -6.64 -19.15
CA LEU A 212 3.45 -7.48 -19.87
C LEU A 212 2.29 -6.72 -20.51
N ALA A 213 2.28 -5.38 -20.45
CA ALA A 213 1.19 -4.55 -21.01
C ALA A 213 0.90 -4.85 -22.50
N ASN A 214 1.92 -5.17 -23.27
CA ASN A 214 1.82 -5.44 -24.71
C ASN A 214 1.54 -6.91 -25.05
N ASP A 215 1.50 -7.82 -24.07
CA ASP A 215 1.15 -9.23 -24.30
C ASP A 215 -0.38 -9.46 -24.24
N HIS A 216 -1.05 -9.04 -25.29
CA HIS A 216 -2.52 -9.09 -25.41
C HIS A 216 -3.11 -10.51 -25.24
N LYS A 217 -2.32 -11.55 -25.51
CA LYS A 217 -2.76 -12.95 -25.35
C LYS A 217 -2.96 -13.34 -23.89
N LEU A 218 -2.20 -12.70 -23.00
CA LEU A 218 -2.30 -12.93 -21.56
C LEU A 218 -3.44 -12.14 -20.91
N GLN A 219 -3.96 -11.12 -21.60
CA GLN A 219 -4.90 -10.12 -21.08
C GLN A 219 -6.16 -10.00 -21.95
N PRO A 220 -6.96 -11.05 -22.09
CA PRO A 220 -8.24 -10.94 -22.78
C PRO A 220 -9.17 -9.99 -22.01
N ASN A 221 -10.00 -9.26 -22.74
CA ASN A 221 -10.99 -8.32 -22.16
C ASN A 221 -10.35 -7.23 -21.29
N ARG A 222 -9.12 -6.82 -21.63
CA ARG A 222 -8.42 -5.76 -20.90
C ARG A 222 -9.09 -4.40 -21.05
N VAL A 223 -9.05 -3.61 -20.00
CA VAL A 223 -9.58 -2.25 -19.97
C VAL A 223 -8.44 -1.31 -19.59
N PHE A 224 -8.29 -0.23 -20.33
CA PHE A 224 -7.34 0.82 -19.95
C PHE A 224 -7.85 1.53 -18.69
N ALA A 225 -6.97 1.76 -17.72
CA ALA A 225 -7.30 2.35 -16.43
C ALA A 225 -6.14 3.15 -15.84
N ASP A 226 -6.49 4.04 -14.93
CA ASP A 226 -5.56 4.60 -13.98
C ASP A 226 -5.23 3.52 -12.93
N LEU A 227 -3.93 3.26 -12.75
CA LEU A 227 -3.43 2.23 -11.82
C LEU A 227 -2.95 2.83 -10.51
N GLY A 228 -3.08 4.15 -10.34
CA GLY A 228 -2.69 4.87 -9.13
C GLY A 228 -1.44 5.72 -9.27
N VAL A 229 -0.82 6.03 -8.15
CA VAL A 229 0.37 6.90 -8.07
C VAL A 229 1.52 6.12 -7.44
N GLY A 230 2.65 6.07 -8.12
CA GLY A 230 3.91 5.57 -7.59
C GLY A 230 4.81 6.71 -7.09
N ILE A 231 6.02 6.35 -6.67
CA ILE A 231 7.03 7.34 -6.19
C ILE A 231 7.34 8.40 -7.25
N ASN A 232 7.34 8.01 -8.52
CA ASN A 232 7.68 8.89 -9.63
C ASN A 232 6.46 9.41 -10.39
N GLY A 233 5.26 9.40 -9.80
CA GLY A 233 4.06 9.99 -10.39
C GLY A 233 2.99 8.98 -10.76
N THR A 234 2.08 9.38 -11.64
CA THR A 234 0.93 8.58 -12.07
C THR A 234 1.35 7.32 -12.83
N LEU A 235 0.55 6.29 -12.70
CA LEU A 235 0.68 5.02 -13.39
C LEU A 235 -0.59 4.75 -14.18
N SER A 236 -0.44 4.54 -15.48
CA SER A 236 -1.53 4.13 -16.36
C SER A 236 -1.24 2.73 -16.92
N GLY A 237 -2.27 2.07 -17.41
CA GLY A 237 -2.10 0.76 -18.04
C GLY A 237 -3.41 0.02 -18.21
N TYR A 238 -3.34 -1.30 -18.14
CA TYR A 238 -4.49 -2.14 -18.38
C TYR A 238 -4.86 -2.94 -17.14
N LEU A 239 -6.15 -3.14 -16.94
CA LEU A 239 -6.71 -4.10 -16.01
C LEU A 239 -7.22 -5.31 -16.78
N SER A 240 -6.99 -6.49 -16.25
CA SER A 240 -7.57 -7.74 -16.74
C SER A 240 -7.65 -8.74 -15.58
N ARG A 241 -8.14 -9.97 -15.85
CA ARG A 241 -8.14 -11.02 -14.82
C ARG A 241 -7.09 -12.09 -15.10
N ILE A 242 -6.43 -12.52 -14.06
CA ILE A 242 -5.55 -13.69 -14.02
C ILE A 242 -6.37 -14.87 -13.51
N LYS A 243 -6.24 -16.03 -14.15
CA LYS A 243 -7.00 -17.23 -13.79
C LYS A 243 -6.68 -17.73 -12.40
N THR A 244 -5.39 -17.84 -12.04
CA THR A 244 -4.97 -18.28 -10.71
C THR A 244 -3.63 -17.69 -10.29
N VAL A 245 -3.48 -17.45 -8.98
CA VAL A 245 -2.22 -17.16 -8.28
C VAL A 245 -2.03 -18.22 -7.20
N GLU A 246 -0.92 -18.95 -7.22
CA GLU A 246 -0.59 -19.97 -6.23
C GLU A 246 0.17 -19.35 -5.06
N LEU A 247 -0.29 -19.60 -3.83
CA LEU A 247 0.36 -19.16 -2.61
C LEU A 247 0.55 -20.36 -1.67
N GLY A 248 1.59 -21.15 -1.97
CA GLY A 248 1.85 -22.43 -1.33
C GLY A 248 0.72 -23.43 -1.62
N LYS A 249 0.02 -23.88 -0.58
CA LYS A 249 -1.13 -24.80 -0.73
C LYS A 249 -2.45 -24.11 -1.07
N TYR A 250 -2.45 -22.79 -1.19
CA TYR A 250 -3.66 -22.01 -1.51
C TYR A 250 -3.59 -21.49 -2.93
N THR A 251 -4.73 -21.51 -3.60
CA THR A 251 -4.89 -20.95 -4.94
C THR A 251 -5.97 -19.89 -4.90
N VAL A 252 -5.61 -18.65 -5.21
CA VAL A 252 -6.56 -17.57 -5.40
C VAL A 252 -6.94 -17.55 -6.88
N LYS A 253 -8.26 -17.54 -7.15
CA LYS A 253 -8.80 -17.61 -8.51
C LYS A 253 -9.39 -16.28 -8.93
N ASP A 254 -9.41 -16.04 -10.25
CA ASP A 254 -10.08 -14.91 -10.87
C ASP A 254 -9.62 -13.56 -10.29
N VAL A 255 -8.29 -13.39 -10.24
CA VAL A 255 -7.63 -12.26 -9.60
C VAL A 255 -7.56 -11.08 -10.56
N ILE A 256 -7.99 -9.90 -10.11
CA ILE A 256 -7.80 -8.65 -10.84
C ILE A 256 -6.31 -8.33 -10.90
N ALA A 257 -5.81 -8.11 -12.11
CA ALA A 257 -4.40 -7.81 -12.35
C ALA A 257 -4.23 -6.50 -13.09
N ALA A 258 -3.27 -5.71 -12.64
CA ALA A 258 -2.80 -4.52 -13.32
C ALA A 258 -1.61 -4.87 -14.23
N PHE A 259 -1.57 -4.25 -15.40
CA PHE A 259 -0.50 -4.37 -16.39
C PHE A 259 -0.06 -2.94 -16.76
N PRO A 260 0.87 -2.36 -16.01
CA PRO A 260 1.34 -1.01 -16.26
C PRO A 260 1.91 -0.87 -17.65
N ASP A 261 1.55 0.22 -18.34
CA ASP A 261 2.09 0.60 -19.64
C ASP A 261 3.29 1.53 -19.45
N ASP A 262 4.26 1.49 -20.38
CA ASP A 262 5.44 2.34 -20.41
C ASP A 262 6.19 2.49 -19.05
N ILE A 263 6.55 1.36 -18.43
CA ILE A 263 7.39 1.41 -17.25
C ILE A 263 8.83 1.75 -17.66
N ASN A 264 9.22 3.02 -17.55
CA ASN A 264 10.61 3.47 -17.69
C ASN A 264 11.45 3.19 -16.42
N PHE A 265 10.92 2.39 -15.52
CA PHE A 265 11.58 2.04 -14.27
C PHE A 265 12.30 0.69 -14.39
N ILE A 266 13.60 0.70 -14.12
CA ILE A 266 14.40 -0.52 -13.99
C ILE A 266 14.53 -0.80 -12.49
N PRO A 267 13.91 -1.86 -11.98
CA PRO A 267 14.04 -2.20 -10.57
C PRO A 267 15.47 -2.62 -10.22
N SER A 268 15.97 -2.23 -9.04
CA SER A 268 17.28 -2.63 -8.53
C SER A 268 17.41 -4.15 -8.41
N VAL A 269 16.30 -4.82 -8.14
CA VAL A 269 16.19 -6.28 -8.11
C VAL A 269 15.25 -6.69 -9.23
N PRO A 270 15.72 -7.54 -10.19
CA PRO A 270 14.87 -8.05 -11.27
C PRO A 270 13.64 -8.77 -10.71
N ARG A 271 12.45 -8.42 -11.22
CA ARG A 271 11.17 -8.98 -10.82
C ARG A 271 10.19 -8.95 -11.99
N ASP A 272 9.11 -9.73 -11.85
CA ASP A 272 8.02 -9.79 -12.83
C ASP A 272 6.82 -8.92 -12.44
N GLY A 273 6.77 -8.46 -11.19
CA GLY A 273 5.65 -7.66 -10.72
C GLY A 273 5.59 -7.47 -9.21
N ASN A 274 4.38 -7.15 -8.76
CA ASN A 274 4.08 -6.76 -7.38
C ASN A 274 2.83 -7.49 -6.90
N LEU A 275 2.89 -8.09 -5.70
CA LEU A 275 1.78 -8.72 -5.00
C LEU A 275 1.30 -7.78 -3.91
N GLY A 276 0.19 -7.09 -4.15
CA GLY A 276 -0.30 -6.01 -3.32
C GLY A 276 -1.22 -6.45 -2.17
N ILE A 277 -1.56 -5.47 -1.32
CA ILE A 277 -2.43 -5.69 -0.16
C ILE A 277 -3.84 -6.16 -0.55
N GLY A 278 -4.33 -5.79 -1.75
CA GLY A 278 -5.62 -6.28 -2.26
C GLY A 278 -5.72 -7.80 -2.21
N LEU A 279 -4.63 -8.51 -2.55
CA LEU A 279 -4.56 -9.97 -2.46
C LEU A 279 -4.21 -10.43 -1.05
N LEU A 280 -3.27 -9.76 -0.37
CA LEU A 280 -2.81 -10.14 0.97
C LEU A 280 -3.93 -10.09 2.00
N LYS A 281 -4.87 -9.14 1.92
CA LYS A 281 -6.01 -9.02 2.85
C LYS A 281 -7.02 -10.18 2.79
N LYS A 282 -6.90 -11.06 1.78
CA LYS A 282 -7.65 -12.33 1.77
C LYS A 282 -7.15 -13.31 2.82
N PHE A 283 -5.98 -13.06 3.39
CA PHE A 283 -5.34 -13.91 4.40
C PHE A 283 -5.11 -13.15 5.70
N ASN A 284 -4.96 -13.91 6.79
CA ASN A 284 -4.21 -13.47 7.94
C ASN A 284 -2.73 -13.76 7.62
N VAL A 285 -1.89 -12.76 7.73
CA VAL A 285 -0.50 -12.80 7.24
C VAL A 285 0.46 -12.67 8.41
N ILE A 286 1.58 -13.41 8.40
CA ILE A 286 2.70 -13.14 9.29
C ILE A 286 3.94 -12.92 8.43
N PHE A 287 4.53 -11.76 8.50
CA PHE A 287 5.86 -11.47 7.96
C PHE A 287 6.91 -11.84 9.01
N ASP A 288 7.86 -12.65 8.63
CA ASP A 288 8.96 -13.11 9.48
C ASP A 288 10.27 -12.99 8.69
N TYR A 289 10.72 -11.72 8.55
CA TYR A 289 11.94 -11.41 7.79
C TYR A 289 13.18 -12.09 8.36
N PRO A 290 13.39 -12.13 9.70
CA PRO A 290 14.54 -12.81 10.26
C PRO A 290 14.66 -14.29 9.84
N ASN A 291 13.53 -14.96 9.58
CA ASN A 291 13.49 -16.36 9.14
C ASN A 291 13.21 -16.51 7.63
N ASN A 292 13.28 -15.43 6.85
CA ASN A 292 13.01 -15.41 5.41
C ASN A 292 11.70 -16.14 5.06
N ALA A 293 10.61 -15.82 5.77
CA ALA A 293 9.35 -16.50 5.61
C ALA A 293 8.15 -15.56 5.69
N ILE A 294 7.10 -15.88 4.94
CA ILE A 294 5.76 -15.35 5.13
C ILE A 294 4.81 -16.52 5.42
N TYR A 295 3.87 -16.32 6.34
CA TYR A 295 2.87 -17.34 6.68
C TYR A 295 1.50 -16.81 6.31
N LEU A 296 0.75 -17.61 5.56
CA LEU A 296 -0.58 -17.27 5.09
C LEU A 296 -1.61 -18.25 5.64
N LYS A 297 -2.69 -17.73 6.23
CA LYS A 297 -3.87 -18.49 6.61
C LYS A 297 -5.10 -17.78 6.07
N PRO A 298 -6.01 -18.47 5.34
CA PRO A 298 -7.23 -17.86 4.83
C PRO A 298 -7.97 -17.05 5.89
N GLY A 299 -8.26 -15.78 5.56
CA GLY A 299 -9.07 -14.86 6.33
C GLY A 299 -10.54 -14.89 5.90
N LEU A 300 -11.35 -13.98 6.44
CA LEU A 300 -12.78 -13.87 6.10
C LEU A 300 -13.01 -13.52 4.62
N ALA A 301 -12.10 -12.77 4.00
CA ALA A 301 -12.19 -12.35 2.61
C ALA A 301 -11.68 -13.39 1.59
N TYR A 302 -11.12 -14.52 2.02
CA TYR A 302 -10.47 -15.48 1.13
C TYR A 302 -11.36 -15.98 -0.01
N ARG A 303 -12.64 -16.21 0.26
CA ARG A 303 -13.62 -16.69 -0.73
C ARG A 303 -14.46 -15.59 -1.35
N LYS A 304 -14.27 -14.34 -0.93
CA LYS A 304 -15.02 -13.22 -1.53
C LYS A 304 -14.52 -13.01 -2.96
N HIS A 305 -15.47 -12.82 -3.87
CA HIS A 305 -15.18 -12.34 -5.22
C HIS A 305 -14.76 -10.88 -5.12
N ASP A 306 -13.74 -10.51 -5.88
CA ASP A 306 -13.23 -9.16 -5.89
C ASP A 306 -13.75 -8.41 -7.09
N GLU A 307 -14.18 -7.19 -6.88
CA GLU A 307 -14.57 -6.26 -7.93
C GLU A 307 -13.63 -5.05 -7.93
N HIS A 308 -13.40 -4.51 -9.10
CA HIS A 308 -12.74 -3.22 -9.27
C HIS A 308 -13.80 -2.12 -9.25
N ASP A 309 -13.39 -0.86 -9.12
CA ASP A 309 -14.28 0.28 -9.30
C ASP A 309 -15.05 0.15 -10.62
N MET A 310 -16.37 0.26 -10.52
CA MET A 310 -17.30 0.13 -11.64
C MET A 310 -17.85 1.49 -12.08
N SER A 311 -17.48 2.57 -11.41
CA SER A 311 -17.83 3.94 -11.79
C SER A 311 -16.94 4.43 -12.95
N GLY A 312 -15.65 4.10 -12.90
CA GLY A 312 -14.62 4.59 -13.82
C GLY A 312 -14.27 6.05 -13.57
N MET A 313 -14.30 6.48 -12.31
CA MET A 313 -13.79 7.77 -11.88
C MET A 313 -12.77 7.59 -10.77
N THR A 314 -11.79 8.49 -10.70
CA THR A 314 -10.93 8.68 -9.55
C THR A 314 -11.29 9.97 -8.83
N TYR A 315 -11.09 10.01 -7.53
CA TYR A 315 -11.40 11.16 -6.70
C TYR A 315 -10.43 11.23 -5.51
N TYR A 316 -10.26 12.43 -5.01
CA TYR A 316 -9.44 12.73 -3.84
C TYR A 316 -10.24 13.60 -2.87
N SER A 317 -9.75 13.73 -1.65
CA SER A 317 -10.35 14.62 -0.67
C SER A 317 -9.52 15.88 -0.45
N ILE A 318 -10.23 16.95 -0.16
CA ILE A 318 -9.69 18.19 0.37
C ILE A 318 -10.33 18.40 1.74
N MET A 319 -9.53 18.75 2.75
CA MET A 319 -10.04 19.13 4.07
C MET A 319 -10.10 20.66 4.14
N ASP A 320 -11.28 21.19 4.39
CA ASP A 320 -11.49 22.61 4.67
C ASP A 320 -12.32 22.76 5.95
N ASN A 321 -11.78 23.46 6.95
CA ASN A 321 -12.43 23.68 8.26
C ASN A 321 -13.04 22.40 8.85
N ASP A 322 -12.28 21.30 8.87
CA ASP A 322 -12.69 19.97 9.34
C ASP A 322 -13.79 19.28 8.51
N LEU A 323 -14.21 19.86 7.41
CA LEU A 323 -15.11 19.22 6.46
C LEU A 323 -14.32 18.55 5.32
N MET A 324 -14.71 17.33 5.00
CA MET A 324 -14.14 16.60 3.87
C MET A 324 -14.94 16.88 2.60
N HIS A 325 -14.28 17.46 1.62
CA HIS A 325 -14.76 17.64 0.26
C HIS A 325 -14.18 16.57 -0.64
N VAL A 326 -15.01 15.90 -1.44
CA VAL A 326 -14.58 14.85 -2.36
C VAL A 326 -14.73 15.33 -3.79
N VAL A 327 -13.60 15.51 -4.46
CA VAL A 327 -13.54 16.10 -5.80
C VAL A 327 -13.11 15.03 -6.82
N ILE A 328 -13.84 14.95 -7.93
CA ILE A 328 -13.50 14.05 -9.05
C ILE A 328 -12.24 14.58 -9.73
N ASP A 329 -11.18 13.78 -9.70
CA ASP A 329 -9.92 14.08 -10.38
C ASP A 329 -9.94 13.67 -11.86
N ARG A 330 -10.52 12.49 -12.13
CA ARG A 330 -10.56 11.94 -13.49
C ARG A 330 -11.83 11.14 -13.72
N VAL A 331 -12.33 11.21 -14.96
CA VAL A 331 -13.41 10.36 -15.47
C VAL A 331 -12.92 9.65 -16.72
N GLU A 332 -12.93 8.34 -16.70
CA GLU A 332 -12.46 7.54 -17.83
C GLU A 332 -13.46 7.55 -18.99
N PRO A 333 -12.99 7.73 -20.24
CA PRO A 333 -13.84 7.76 -21.39
C PRO A 333 -14.68 6.46 -21.53
N GLY A 334 -15.97 6.61 -21.79
CA GLY A 334 -16.89 5.48 -21.97
C GLY A 334 -17.28 4.73 -20.70
N SER A 335 -16.77 5.15 -19.54
CA SER A 335 -17.12 4.60 -18.22
C SER A 335 -18.57 4.90 -17.83
N ALA A 336 -19.02 4.32 -16.71
CA ALA A 336 -20.32 4.62 -16.12
C ALA A 336 -20.44 6.11 -15.74
N ALA A 337 -19.40 6.67 -15.12
CA ALA A 337 -19.32 8.09 -14.76
C ALA A 337 -19.35 8.99 -15.99
N SER A 338 -18.60 8.65 -17.05
CA SER A 338 -18.63 9.40 -18.31
C SER A 338 -20.01 9.41 -18.96
N LYS A 339 -20.69 8.26 -19.00
CA LYS A 339 -22.07 8.15 -19.53
C LYS A 339 -23.10 8.89 -18.69
N ALA A 340 -22.86 8.99 -17.38
CA ALA A 340 -23.70 9.76 -16.49
C ALA A 340 -23.46 11.28 -16.58
N GLY A 341 -22.43 11.74 -17.31
CA GLY A 341 -22.11 13.16 -17.51
C GLY A 341 -21.29 13.79 -16.39
N LEU A 342 -20.66 12.93 -15.54
CA LEU A 342 -19.68 13.40 -14.55
C LEU A 342 -18.41 13.89 -15.22
N LYS A 343 -17.72 14.84 -14.60
CA LYS A 343 -16.53 15.50 -15.14
C LYS A 343 -15.48 15.71 -14.05
N ARG A 344 -14.24 15.89 -14.46
CA ARG A 344 -13.18 16.37 -13.57
C ARG A 344 -13.57 17.70 -12.96
N GLY A 345 -13.31 17.84 -11.65
CA GLY A 345 -13.64 19.03 -10.86
C GLY A 345 -15.05 19.05 -10.29
N ASP A 346 -15.90 18.06 -10.60
CA ASP A 346 -17.17 17.90 -9.89
C ASP A 346 -16.92 17.53 -8.43
N GLU A 347 -17.61 18.14 -7.51
CA GLU A 347 -17.58 17.79 -6.11
C GLU A 347 -18.79 16.92 -5.76
N LEU A 348 -18.53 15.78 -5.10
CA LEU A 348 -19.58 14.86 -4.65
C LEU A 348 -20.16 15.38 -3.32
N GLU A 349 -21.43 15.72 -3.32
CA GLU A 349 -22.14 16.24 -2.15
C GLU A 349 -22.97 15.15 -1.44
N LEU A 350 -23.74 14.38 -2.23
CA LEU A 350 -24.57 13.29 -1.73
C LEU A 350 -24.36 12.03 -2.59
N ILE A 351 -24.37 10.88 -1.93
CA ILE A 351 -24.52 9.56 -2.56
C ILE A 351 -25.77 8.93 -1.95
N ASP A 352 -26.82 8.75 -2.76
CA ASP A 352 -28.17 8.44 -2.32
C ASP A 352 -28.61 9.52 -1.29
N ASN A 353 -28.93 9.14 -0.07
CA ASN A 353 -29.35 10.08 0.99
C ASN A 353 -28.22 10.40 1.98
N ASN A 354 -26.98 10.00 1.70
CA ASN A 354 -25.85 10.19 2.62
C ASN A 354 -24.99 11.37 2.17
N ALA A 355 -24.77 12.32 3.06
CA ALA A 355 -23.82 13.41 2.81
C ALA A 355 -22.39 12.84 2.73
N VAL A 356 -21.68 13.18 1.66
CA VAL A 356 -20.33 12.70 1.40
C VAL A 356 -19.37 13.18 2.49
N SER A 357 -19.57 14.36 3.06
CA SER A 357 -18.79 14.88 4.21
C SER A 357 -18.84 14.00 5.47
N ASN A 358 -19.86 13.12 5.59
CA ASN A 358 -20.02 12.18 6.69
C ASN A 358 -19.51 10.76 6.35
N MET A 359 -18.91 10.58 5.18
CA MET A 359 -18.40 9.28 4.71
C MET A 359 -16.88 9.30 4.72
N THR A 360 -16.27 8.12 4.87
CA THR A 360 -14.87 7.94 4.55
C THR A 360 -14.69 7.64 3.06
N LEU A 361 -13.53 7.94 2.48
CA LEU A 361 -13.24 7.56 1.10
C LEU A 361 -13.36 6.04 0.89
N GLN A 362 -13.01 5.22 1.89
CA GLN A 362 -13.18 3.76 1.84
C GLN A 362 -14.66 3.36 1.70
N GLN A 363 -15.57 4.03 2.41
CA GLN A 363 -17.02 3.76 2.25
C GLN A 363 -17.51 4.12 0.86
N ILE A 364 -16.99 5.19 0.26
CA ILE A 364 -17.31 5.56 -1.12
C ILE A 364 -16.75 4.52 -2.11
N ASP A 365 -15.49 4.08 -1.93
CA ASP A 365 -14.89 3.01 -2.72
C ASP A 365 -15.72 1.72 -2.65
N ASP A 366 -16.16 1.32 -1.46
CA ASP A 366 -16.97 0.11 -1.24
C ASP A 366 -18.34 0.19 -1.96
N LEU A 367 -18.93 1.38 -2.06
CA LEU A 367 -20.17 1.60 -2.84
C LEU A 367 -19.92 1.38 -4.33
N PHE A 368 -18.86 1.96 -4.89
CA PHE A 368 -18.57 1.88 -6.33
C PHE A 368 -17.96 0.55 -6.75
N GLN A 369 -17.52 -0.28 -5.81
CA GLN A 369 -17.08 -1.67 -6.02
C GLN A 369 -18.17 -2.71 -5.70
N SER A 370 -19.43 -2.31 -5.48
CA SER A 370 -20.47 -3.20 -4.95
C SER A 370 -20.92 -4.30 -5.91
N TRP A 371 -21.71 -4.01 -6.94
CA TRP A 371 -22.15 -4.97 -7.97
C TRP A 371 -22.57 -4.29 -9.27
N ASP A 372 -22.43 -5.01 -10.37
CA ASP A 372 -22.81 -4.55 -11.71
C ASP A 372 -24.30 -4.20 -11.78
N GLY A 373 -24.62 -3.07 -12.40
CA GLY A 373 -25.97 -2.58 -12.55
C GLY A 373 -26.56 -1.84 -11.34
N ARG A 374 -25.82 -1.72 -10.21
CA ARG A 374 -26.29 -0.90 -9.09
C ARG A 374 -26.41 0.56 -9.52
N SER A 375 -27.54 1.18 -9.15
CA SER A 375 -27.84 2.57 -9.45
C SER A 375 -27.69 3.44 -8.20
N PHE A 376 -27.04 4.59 -8.35
CA PHE A 376 -26.91 5.62 -7.33
C PHE A 376 -27.53 6.91 -7.80
N PHE A 377 -28.15 7.63 -6.88
CA PHE A 377 -28.46 9.04 -7.02
C PHE A 377 -27.30 9.85 -6.43
N LEU A 378 -26.65 10.65 -7.26
CA LEU A 378 -25.59 11.55 -6.83
C LEU A 378 -26.10 13.00 -6.90
N LEU A 379 -25.77 13.81 -5.90
CA LEU A 379 -25.82 15.26 -6.00
C LEU A 379 -24.38 15.73 -6.10
N ILE A 380 -24.08 16.49 -7.13
CA ILE A 380 -22.74 17.08 -7.34
C ILE A 380 -22.81 18.58 -7.35
N ALA A 381 -21.73 19.25 -6.93
CA ALA A 381 -21.53 20.68 -7.17
C ALA A 381 -20.61 20.87 -8.37
N ARG A 382 -21.05 21.68 -9.34
CA ARG A 382 -20.32 22.10 -10.54
C ARG A 382 -20.62 23.56 -10.83
N ASP A 383 -19.59 24.40 -10.97
CA ASP A 383 -19.75 25.83 -11.25
C ASP A 383 -20.77 26.53 -10.30
N LYS A 384 -20.66 26.22 -9.00
CA LYS A 384 -21.57 26.72 -7.92
C LYS A 384 -23.04 26.34 -8.10
N LYS A 385 -23.34 25.29 -8.86
CA LYS A 385 -24.68 24.73 -9.05
C LYS A 385 -24.73 23.28 -8.60
N TYR A 386 -25.83 22.93 -7.93
CA TYR A 386 -26.07 21.52 -7.58
C TYR A 386 -26.80 20.81 -8.72
N LEU A 387 -26.25 19.68 -9.13
CA LEU A 387 -26.77 18.89 -10.25
C LEU A 387 -27.06 17.47 -9.78
N PRO A 388 -28.32 16.99 -9.96
CA PRO A 388 -28.66 15.60 -9.70
C PRO A 388 -28.17 14.72 -10.87
N ILE A 389 -27.46 13.64 -10.54
CA ILE A 389 -26.90 12.70 -11.52
C ILE A 389 -27.32 11.29 -11.12
N ARG A 390 -27.75 10.48 -12.08
CA ARG A 390 -27.96 9.05 -11.89
C ARG A 390 -26.77 8.29 -12.44
N LEU A 391 -26.01 7.62 -11.55
CA LEU A 391 -24.89 6.74 -11.90
C LEU A 391 -25.34 5.28 -11.85
N ILE A 392 -25.13 4.54 -12.92
CA ILE A 392 -25.39 3.09 -12.97
C ILE A 392 -24.04 2.39 -13.16
N LEU A 393 -23.61 1.65 -12.15
CA LEU A 393 -22.33 0.94 -12.17
C LEU A 393 -22.26 -0.07 -13.32
N LYS A 394 -21.07 -0.20 -13.89
CA LYS A 394 -20.82 -1.18 -14.95
C LYS A 394 -19.51 -1.89 -14.70
N ARG A 395 -19.58 -3.24 -14.57
CA ARG A 395 -18.36 -4.06 -14.44
C ARG A 395 -17.43 -3.80 -15.62
N ARG A 396 -16.15 -3.64 -15.30
CA ARG A 396 -15.13 -3.24 -16.28
C ARG A 396 -14.23 -4.42 -16.66
N VAL A 397 -13.88 -5.29 -15.70
CA VAL A 397 -13.03 -6.48 -15.87
C VAL A 397 -13.61 -7.69 -15.16
#